data_754748b9c03ff180758618a7254e37c6
#
_entry.id   754748b9c03ff180758618a7254e37c6
#
_cell.length_a   1.000
_cell.length_b   1.000
_cell.length_c   1.000
_cell.angle_alpha   90.00
_cell.angle_beta   90.00
_cell.angle_gamma   90.00
#
_symmetry.space_group_name_H-M   'P 1'
#
loop_
_entity.id
_entity.type
_entity.pdbx_description
1 polymer ?
#
loop_
_entity_poly.entity_id
_entity_poly.type
_entity_poly.pdbx_seq_one_letter_code
_entity_poly.pdbx_strand_id
1 'polypeptide(L)'
;MYFNETITNLAKQADAALTDAYAAIDAVAEQNQFRVMKAYRDHYVSESCFAGTTGYGYNDKGRDVFEEIVADVFGTEAALARHNFVSGTHALSTALFAVLRPGDTFYYVTGAPYDTLEQVIGISGKGMGSLKEFGVNYGQLELNADGKIDYPALKSILTCQPKLICAQRSRGYSTRLPFSVDELDELYTFVKEQSPKTLVMIDNCYGEFVEDREPKADMLVGSFIKNPGGGIADTGGYIAGTRACVDLAAYRITTPGTGAEVGPSLGQTRKLMQGFFLSPHIVAQALKTVTFAAWLMEHCGYEVYPSPYAKRLDIVQSIAFHDKNKLIKFCEGIQAGSPVDAFARPEPCDMPGYEDQVIMAAGAFTQGSSIELSADAPLREPYMLYLQGGITFESGRWGILTALEKII
;
A
#
# COMPACT_ATOMS: atom_id res chain seq x y z
N MET A 1 18.28 -13.45 -28.88
CA MET A 1 18.52 -13.02 -27.48
C MET A 1 17.84 -11.66 -27.38
N TYR A 2 17.04 -11.40 -26.36
CA TYR A 2 16.26 -10.15 -26.27
C TYR A 2 17.09 -8.99 -25.71
N PHE A 3 18.11 -9.29 -24.90
CA PHE A 3 19.03 -8.34 -24.30
C PHE A 3 20.47 -8.64 -24.70
N ASN A 4 21.36 -7.66 -24.58
CA ASN A 4 22.78 -7.88 -24.84
C ASN A 4 23.41 -8.89 -23.84
N GLU A 5 24.60 -9.37 -24.14
CA GLU A 5 25.26 -10.43 -23.36
C GLU A 5 25.57 -9.99 -21.92
N THR A 6 25.97 -8.73 -21.72
CA THR A 6 26.25 -8.17 -20.39
C THR A 6 25.03 -8.20 -19.50
N ILE A 7 23.90 -7.68 -19.97
CA ILE A 7 22.61 -7.66 -19.26
C ILE A 7 22.16 -9.09 -18.95
N THR A 8 22.24 -9.99 -19.96
CA THR A 8 21.86 -11.39 -19.78
C THR A 8 22.68 -12.10 -18.72
N ASN A 9 23.98 -11.84 -18.65
CA ASN A 9 24.87 -12.43 -17.66
C ASN A 9 24.64 -11.89 -16.27
N LEU A 10 24.43 -10.58 -16.11
CA LEU A 10 24.01 -9.96 -14.82
C LEU A 10 22.71 -10.57 -14.30
N ALA A 11 21.73 -10.75 -15.17
CA ALA A 11 20.47 -11.36 -14.78
C ALA A 11 20.62 -12.80 -14.27
N LYS A 12 21.48 -13.62 -14.90
CA LYS A 12 21.78 -14.99 -14.44
C LYS A 12 22.51 -15.00 -13.10
N GLN A 13 23.42 -14.05 -12.88
CA GLN A 13 24.12 -13.91 -11.61
C GLN A 13 23.15 -13.51 -10.48
N ALA A 14 22.23 -12.59 -10.75
CA ALA A 14 21.16 -12.20 -9.81
C ALA A 14 20.30 -13.40 -9.41
N ASP A 15 19.84 -14.20 -10.39
CA ASP A 15 19.02 -15.39 -10.11
C ASP A 15 19.75 -16.38 -9.20
N ALA A 16 21.03 -16.64 -9.47
CA ALA A 16 21.84 -17.54 -8.67
C ALA A 16 22.06 -17.02 -7.24
N ALA A 17 22.29 -15.71 -7.10
CA ALA A 17 22.53 -15.08 -5.80
C ALA A 17 21.28 -14.95 -4.93
N LEU A 18 20.08 -14.87 -5.54
CA LEU A 18 18.83 -14.57 -4.85
C LEU A 18 17.95 -15.81 -4.61
N THR A 19 18.45 -17.02 -4.88
CA THR A 19 17.68 -18.27 -4.74
C THR A 19 17.05 -18.40 -3.35
N ASP A 20 17.80 -18.17 -2.28
CA ASP A 20 17.31 -18.31 -0.90
C ASP A 20 16.31 -17.19 -0.54
N ALA A 21 16.53 -15.97 -1.02
CA ALA A 21 15.60 -14.85 -0.83
C ALA A 21 14.28 -15.13 -1.52
N TYR A 22 14.28 -15.68 -2.73
CA TYR A 22 13.06 -16.08 -3.44
C TYR A 22 12.32 -17.20 -2.73
N ALA A 23 13.04 -18.21 -2.23
CA ALA A 23 12.44 -19.30 -1.47
C ALA A 23 11.76 -18.80 -0.18
N ALA A 24 12.36 -17.85 0.52
CA ALA A 24 11.76 -17.24 1.70
C ALA A 24 10.47 -16.46 1.37
N ILE A 25 10.46 -15.71 0.26
CA ILE A 25 9.27 -15.00 -0.24
C ILE A 25 8.15 -16.00 -0.58
N ASP A 26 8.48 -17.09 -1.28
CA ASP A 26 7.49 -18.13 -1.65
C ASP A 26 6.89 -18.82 -0.42
N ALA A 27 7.68 -19.07 0.62
CA ALA A 27 7.19 -19.67 1.86
C ALA A 27 6.15 -18.78 2.57
N VAL A 28 6.36 -17.47 2.61
CA VAL A 28 5.38 -16.51 3.16
C VAL A 28 4.12 -16.46 2.29
N ALA A 29 4.29 -16.48 0.96
CA ALA A 29 3.16 -16.49 0.04
C ALA A 29 2.28 -17.74 0.20
N GLU A 30 2.88 -18.91 0.40
CA GLU A 30 2.16 -20.16 0.66
C GLU A 30 1.32 -20.08 1.95
N GLN A 31 1.91 -19.58 3.04
CA GLN A 31 1.19 -19.39 4.31
C GLN A 31 0.01 -18.44 4.15
N ASN A 32 0.21 -17.32 3.49
CA ASN A 32 -0.85 -16.37 3.19
C ASN A 32 -1.94 -16.97 2.30
N GLN A 33 -1.54 -17.76 1.28
CA GLN A 33 -2.50 -18.43 0.41
C GLN A 33 -3.37 -19.43 1.17
N PHE A 34 -2.79 -20.18 2.11
CA PHE A 34 -3.56 -21.11 2.94
C PHE A 34 -4.54 -20.37 3.85
N ARG A 35 -4.16 -19.21 4.40
CA ARG A 35 -5.05 -18.35 5.19
C ARG A 35 -6.22 -17.84 4.36
N VAL A 36 -5.95 -17.35 3.14
CA VAL A 36 -7.00 -16.92 2.19
C VAL A 36 -7.89 -18.08 1.81
N MET A 37 -7.32 -19.24 1.45
CA MET A 37 -8.09 -20.43 1.09
C MET A 37 -9.01 -20.90 2.22
N LYS A 38 -8.51 -20.86 3.47
CA LYS A 38 -9.31 -21.21 4.64
C LYS A 38 -10.51 -20.27 4.77
N ALA A 39 -10.32 -18.95 4.69
CA ALA A 39 -11.39 -17.98 4.79
C ALA A 39 -12.46 -18.18 3.70
N TYR A 40 -12.06 -18.40 2.44
CA TYR A 40 -13.00 -18.66 1.34
C TYR A 40 -13.87 -19.91 1.58
N ARG A 41 -13.30 -20.95 2.18
CA ARG A 41 -14.04 -22.18 2.53
C ARG A 41 -14.98 -21.96 3.73
N ASP A 42 -14.49 -21.32 4.76
CA ASP A 42 -15.22 -21.11 6.01
C ASP A 42 -16.42 -20.17 5.81
N HIS A 43 -16.31 -19.19 4.90
CA HIS A 43 -17.39 -18.28 4.51
C HIS A 43 -18.23 -18.80 3.31
N TYR A 44 -18.11 -20.07 2.94
CA TYR A 44 -18.94 -20.75 1.95
C TYR A 44 -19.07 -19.98 0.62
N VAL A 45 -17.94 -19.49 0.07
CA VAL A 45 -17.94 -18.79 -1.22
C VAL A 45 -18.54 -19.71 -2.29
N SER A 46 -19.59 -19.23 -2.94
CA SER A 46 -20.31 -19.95 -4.00
C SER A 46 -20.52 -19.04 -5.20
N GLU A 47 -20.89 -19.60 -6.34
CA GLU A 47 -21.14 -18.83 -7.57
C GLU A 47 -22.20 -17.72 -7.35
N SER A 48 -23.15 -17.92 -6.44
CA SER A 48 -24.16 -16.91 -6.11
C SER A 48 -23.57 -15.61 -5.50
N CYS A 49 -22.34 -15.66 -4.94
CA CYS A 49 -21.64 -14.47 -4.45
C CYS A 49 -21.23 -13.51 -5.59
N PHE A 50 -21.25 -13.98 -6.85
CA PHE A 50 -20.84 -13.19 -8.01
C PHE A 50 -22.02 -12.58 -8.78
N ALA A 51 -23.26 -12.74 -8.31
CA ALA A 51 -24.44 -12.26 -9.00
C ALA A 51 -24.49 -10.72 -9.10
N GLY A 52 -23.99 -10.05 -8.07
CA GLY A 52 -24.03 -8.58 -7.98
C GLY A 52 -25.44 -8.03 -7.73
N THR A 53 -25.47 -6.77 -7.31
CA THR A 53 -26.69 -6.01 -7.05
C THR A 53 -26.62 -4.62 -7.69
N THR A 54 -27.79 -3.95 -7.77
CA THR A 54 -27.95 -2.59 -8.29
C THR A 54 -28.78 -1.75 -7.31
N GLY A 55 -28.86 -0.43 -7.52
CA GLY A 55 -29.66 0.47 -6.71
C GLY A 55 -29.13 0.53 -5.27
N TYR A 56 -29.98 0.25 -4.29
CA TYR A 56 -29.59 0.25 -2.87
C TYR A 56 -28.65 -0.92 -2.51
N GLY A 57 -28.73 -2.03 -3.23
CA GLY A 57 -27.88 -3.20 -2.97
C GLY A 57 -28.14 -3.88 -1.62
N TYR A 58 -29.39 -3.87 -1.12
CA TYR A 58 -29.74 -4.63 0.07
C TYR A 58 -29.52 -6.13 -0.15
N ASN A 59 -29.04 -6.82 0.89
CA ASN A 59 -28.79 -8.28 0.87
C ASN A 59 -27.83 -8.71 -0.25
N ASP A 60 -26.81 -7.88 -0.53
CA ASP A 60 -25.75 -8.27 -1.48
C ASP A 60 -24.85 -9.33 -0.84
N LYS A 61 -25.20 -10.60 -1.06
CA LYS A 61 -24.49 -11.74 -0.49
C LYS A 61 -23.00 -11.72 -0.80
N GLY A 62 -22.63 -11.34 -2.02
CA GLY A 62 -21.23 -11.35 -2.45
C GLY A 62 -20.40 -10.29 -1.72
N ARG A 63 -20.96 -9.10 -1.56
CA ARG A 63 -20.37 -8.02 -0.78
C ARG A 63 -20.17 -8.44 0.67
N ASP A 64 -21.23 -8.94 1.30
CA ASP A 64 -21.21 -9.27 2.72
C ASP A 64 -20.22 -10.40 3.01
N VAL A 65 -20.21 -11.46 2.22
CA VAL A 65 -19.24 -12.55 2.32
C VAL A 65 -17.80 -12.08 2.07
N PHE A 66 -17.60 -11.14 1.13
CA PHE A 66 -16.25 -10.62 0.88
C PHE A 66 -15.72 -9.79 2.05
N GLU A 67 -16.57 -9.01 2.69
CA GLU A 67 -16.21 -8.24 3.90
C GLU A 67 -15.85 -9.16 5.07
N GLU A 68 -16.59 -10.26 5.26
CA GLU A 68 -16.25 -11.30 6.25
C GLU A 68 -14.91 -11.98 5.94
N ILE A 69 -14.63 -12.30 4.68
CA ILE A 69 -13.34 -12.87 4.24
C ILE A 69 -12.19 -11.92 4.55
N VAL A 70 -12.32 -10.64 4.20
CA VAL A 70 -11.27 -9.63 4.46
C VAL A 70 -11.02 -9.49 5.96
N ALA A 71 -12.08 -9.47 6.78
CA ALA A 71 -11.96 -9.41 8.23
C ALA A 71 -11.21 -10.63 8.79
N ASP A 72 -11.59 -11.84 8.37
CA ASP A 72 -10.96 -13.08 8.83
C ASP A 72 -9.49 -13.16 8.40
N VAL A 73 -9.19 -12.89 7.13
CA VAL A 73 -7.80 -12.91 6.62
C VAL A 73 -6.91 -11.87 7.29
N PHE A 74 -7.43 -10.70 7.62
CA PHE A 74 -6.66 -9.66 8.31
C PHE A 74 -6.69 -9.76 9.83
N GLY A 75 -7.45 -10.73 10.39
CA GLY A 75 -7.53 -10.98 11.82
C GLY A 75 -8.25 -9.87 12.58
N THR A 76 -9.28 -9.26 11.99
CA THR A 76 -10.06 -8.15 12.54
C THR A 76 -11.50 -8.56 12.84
N GLU A 77 -12.22 -7.77 13.66
CA GLU A 77 -13.62 -8.05 14.03
C GLU A 77 -14.59 -7.85 12.85
N ALA A 78 -14.26 -6.91 11.96
CA ALA A 78 -15.08 -6.54 10.81
C ALA A 78 -14.23 -5.89 9.72
N ALA A 79 -14.77 -5.83 8.51
CA ALA A 79 -14.21 -5.05 7.42
C ALA A 79 -15.31 -4.38 6.59
N LEU A 80 -14.98 -3.24 6.01
CA LEU A 80 -15.72 -2.55 4.96
C LEU A 80 -14.84 -2.62 3.71
N ALA A 81 -15.15 -3.52 2.78
CA ALA A 81 -14.35 -3.80 1.59
C ALA A 81 -15.16 -3.52 0.32
N ARG A 82 -14.98 -2.32 -0.26
CA ARG A 82 -15.90 -1.77 -1.25
C ARG A 82 -15.20 -1.24 -2.50
N HIS A 83 -15.80 -1.49 -3.65
CA HIS A 83 -15.35 -0.96 -4.94
C HIS A 83 -15.52 0.56 -5.05
N ASN A 84 -16.42 1.16 -4.31
CA ASN A 84 -16.71 2.60 -4.33
C ASN A 84 -15.77 3.46 -3.49
N PHE A 85 -14.77 2.89 -2.83
CA PHE A 85 -13.57 3.64 -2.47
C PHE A 85 -12.77 3.92 -3.75
N VAL A 86 -12.72 5.16 -4.18
CA VAL A 86 -12.09 5.54 -5.46
C VAL A 86 -10.56 5.53 -5.42
N SER A 87 -9.97 5.44 -4.22
CA SER A 87 -8.50 5.38 -4.01
C SER A 87 -8.17 4.99 -2.57
N GLY A 88 -6.89 4.69 -2.31
CA GLY A 88 -6.38 4.52 -0.93
C GLY A 88 -6.54 5.78 -0.09
N THR A 89 -6.28 6.96 -0.68
CA THR A 89 -6.51 8.25 -0.01
C THR A 89 -7.98 8.44 0.39
N HIS A 90 -8.92 8.00 -0.46
CA HIS A 90 -10.34 8.05 -0.11
C HIS A 90 -10.67 7.12 1.06
N ALA A 91 -10.11 5.92 1.10
CA ALA A 91 -10.30 5.00 2.23
C ALA A 91 -9.72 5.59 3.54
N LEU A 92 -8.50 6.13 3.50
CA LEU A 92 -7.86 6.79 4.63
C LEU A 92 -8.64 8.04 5.08
N SER A 93 -9.05 8.89 4.16
CA SER A 93 -9.91 10.05 4.44
C SER A 93 -11.21 9.62 5.11
N THR A 94 -11.88 8.58 4.57
CA THR A 94 -13.11 8.04 5.15
C THR A 94 -12.89 7.55 6.58
N ALA A 95 -11.81 6.83 6.86
CA ALA A 95 -11.46 6.34 8.19
C ALA A 95 -11.24 7.49 9.17
N LEU A 96 -10.49 8.53 8.77
CA LEU A 96 -10.24 9.71 9.60
C LEU A 96 -11.55 10.44 9.92
N PHE A 97 -12.36 10.79 8.92
CA PHE A 97 -13.64 11.48 9.13
C PHE A 97 -14.71 10.61 9.83
N ALA A 98 -14.56 9.29 9.81
CA ALA A 98 -15.45 8.37 10.52
C ALA A 98 -15.32 8.51 12.03
N VAL A 99 -14.13 8.66 12.56
CA VAL A 99 -13.87 8.61 14.02
C VAL A 99 -13.56 9.97 14.64
N LEU A 100 -13.12 10.96 13.85
CA LEU A 100 -12.75 12.29 14.34
C LEU A 100 -13.94 13.26 14.33
N ARG A 101 -14.01 14.11 15.35
CA ARG A 101 -15.05 15.15 15.54
C ARG A 101 -14.39 16.50 15.84
N PRO A 102 -15.09 17.63 15.66
CA PRO A 102 -14.58 18.95 16.07
C PRO A 102 -14.09 18.96 17.51
N GLY A 103 -12.88 19.43 17.72
CA GLY A 103 -12.20 19.44 19.02
C GLY A 103 -11.31 18.24 19.31
N ASP A 104 -11.47 17.11 18.56
CA ASP A 104 -10.59 15.96 18.69
C ASP A 104 -9.16 16.29 18.24
N THR A 105 -8.21 15.59 18.82
CA THR A 105 -6.79 15.65 18.42
C THR A 105 -6.32 14.27 17.98
N PHE A 106 -5.56 14.22 16.90
CA PHE A 106 -4.90 13.01 16.44
C PHE A 106 -3.45 13.26 16.03
N TYR A 107 -2.66 12.20 16.03
CA TYR A 107 -1.22 12.29 15.70
C TYR A 107 -0.82 11.22 14.68
N TYR A 108 0.03 11.60 13.71
CA TYR A 108 0.88 10.66 12.99
C TYR A 108 2.17 10.47 13.77
N VAL A 109 2.57 9.20 13.99
CA VAL A 109 3.73 8.84 14.84
C VAL A 109 4.87 8.18 14.07
N THR A 110 4.77 8.18 12.76
CA THR A 110 5.78 7.66 11.83
C THR A 110 6.36 8.75 10.92
N GLY A 111 6.37 9.99 11.40
CA GLY A 111 6.68 11.19 10.63
C GLY A 111 5.46 11.72 9.88
N ALA A 112 5.68 12.46 8.80
CA ALA A 112 4.61 13.03 7.97
C ALA A 112 3.69 11.93 7.39
N PRO A 113 2.39 12.21 7.23
CA PRO A 113 1.48 11.35 6.49
C PRO A 113 1.88 11.30 5.01
N TYR A 114 1.30 10.35 4.26
CA TYR A 114 1.46 10.32 2.81
C TYR A 114 0.98 11.63 2.16
N ASP A 115 1.71 12.14 1.18
CA ASP A 115 1.53 13.48 0.58
C ASP A 115 0.08 13.82 0.23
N THR A 116 -0.68 12.86 -0.33
CA THR A 116 -2.09 13.09 -0.70
C THR A 116 -3.03 13.28 0.50
N LEU A 117 -2.61 12.93 1.71
CA LEU A 117 -3.39 13.17 2.94
C LEU A 117 -3.16 14.57 3.54
N GLU A 118 -2.12 15.26 3.16
CA GLU A 118 -1.83 16.60 3.70
C GLU A 118 -3.00 17.57 3.51
N GLN A 119 -3.61 17.57 2.33
CA GLN A 119 -4.77 18.41 2.05
C GLN A 119 -6.04 17.92 2.76
N VAL A 120 -6.19 16.60 2.94
CA VAL A 120 -7.29 16.00 3.74
C VAL A 120 -7.19 16.46 5.19
N ILE A 121 -6.01 16.50 5.74
CA ILE A 121 -5.73 16.95 7.11
C ILE A 121 -5.82 18.47 7.21
N GLY A 122 -5.34 19.19 6.20
CA GLY A 122 -5.24 20.65 6.16
C GLY A 122 -3.87 21.18 6.57
N ILE A 123 -2.80 20.37 6.34
CA ILE A 123 -1.40 20.75 6.53
C ILE A 123 -0.96 21.61 5.35
N SER A 124 -1.37 21.26 4.15
CA SER A 124 -1.06 21.96 2.90
C SER A 124 -2.32 22.37 2.14
N GLY A 125 -2.18 23.10 1.04
CA GLY A 125 -3.27 23.52 0.16
C GLY A 125 -4.11 24.65 0.75
N LYS A 126 -5.37 24.78 0.27
CA LYS A 126 -6.31 25.86 0.67
C LYS A 126 -7.11 25.54 1.94
N GLY A 127 -6.98 24.32 2.48
CA GLY A 127 -7.66 23.86 3.69
C GLY A 127 -9.17 23.64 3.60
N MET A 128 -9.80 23.92 2.46
CA MET A 128 -11.24 23.73 2.27
C MET A 128 -11.63 22.25 2.30
N GLY A 129 -12.62 21.88 3.10
CA GLY A 129 -13.08 20.50 3.29
C GLY A 129 -12.14 19.65 4.14
N SER A 130 -11.07 20.22 4.72
CA SER A 130 -10.09 19.52 5.52
C SER A 130 -10.56 19.24 6.95
N LEU A 131 -9.92 18.29 7.62
CA LEU A 131 -10.15 18.03 9.05
C LEU A 131 -9.90 19.29 9.90
N LYS A 132 -8.87 20.07 9.56
CA LYS A 132 -8.57 21.34 10.25
C LYS A 132 -9.70 22.36 10.11
N GLU A 133 -10.30 22.50 8.94
CA GLU A 133 -11.46 23.37 8.73
C GLU A 133 -12.66 22.92 9.59
N PHE A 134 -12.84 21.60 9.79
CA PHE A 134 -13.85 21.05 10.69
C PHE A 134 -13.47 21.09 12.17
N GLY A 135 -12.37 21.77 12.53
CA GLY A 135 -11.97 21.97 13.93
C GLY A 135 -11.29 20.75 14.57
N VAL A 136 -10.71 19.85 13.77
CA VAL A 136 -9.90 18.75 14.26
C VAL A 136 -8.45 19.20 14.35
N ASN A 137 -7.76 18.84 15.45
CA ASN A 137 -6.37 19.17 15.68
C ASN A 137 -5.46 18.05 15.21
N TYR A 138 -4.38 18.42 14.50
CA TYR A 138 -3.36 17.51 14.03
C TYR A 138 -2.04 17.76 14.75
N GLY A 139 -1.34 16.67 15.09
CA GLY A 139 0.04 16.68 15.54
C GLY A 139 0.85 15.61 14.81
N GLN A 140 2.16 15.76 14.84
CA GLN A 140 3.11 14.84 14.22
C GLN A 140 4.23 14.52 15.20
N LEU A 141 4.65 13.27 15.21
CA LEU A 141 5.81 12.80 15.94
C LEU A 141 6.82 12.24 14.93
N GLU A 142 8.02 12.81 14.94
CA GLU A 142 9.13 12.31 14.13
C GLU A 142 9.69 11.02 14.73
N LEU A 143 10.32 10.22 13.88
CA LEU A 143 11.06 9.04 14.32
C LEU A 143 12.31 9.47 15.09
N ASN A 144 12.78 8.61 15.97
CA ASN A 144 14.05 8.82 16.67
C ASN A 144 15.26 8.71 15.71
N ALA A 145 16.46 8.94 16.22
CA ALA A 145 17.69 8.90 15.42
C ALA A 145 17.97 7.53 14.74
N ASP A 146 17.39 6.45 15.27
CA ASP A 146 17.52 5.09 14.72
C ASP A 146 16.41 4.76 13.70
N GLY A 147 15.55 5.74 13.35
CA GLY A 147 14.44 5.54 12.44
C GLY A 147 13.27 4.73 13.02
N LYS A 148 13.16 4.65 14.34
CA LYS A 148 12.11 3.94 15.08
C LYS A 148 11.15 4.92 15.73
N ILE A 149 9.98 4.43 16.14
CA ILE A 149 8.98 5.21 16.88
C ILE A 149 9.60 5.72 18.19
N ASP A 150 9.45 7.00 18.46
CA ASP A 150 9.91 7.62 19.70
C ASP A 150 8.87 7.38 20.82
N TYR A 151 8.99 6.23 21.51
CA TYR A 151 8.09 5.83 22.59
C TYR A 151 8.10 6.80 23.80
N PRO A 152 9.23 7.38 24.24
CA PRO A 152 9.23 8.42 25.25
C PRO A 152 8.38 9.65 24.88
N ALA A 153 8.52 10.17 23.67
CA ALA A 153 7.72 11.27 23.19
C ALA A 153 6.24 10.86 22.99
N LEU A 154 5.98 9.68 22.45
CA LEU A 154 4.63 9.12 22.31
C LEU A 154 3.93 9.00 23.66
N LYS A 155 4.63 8.53 24.71
CA LYS A 155 4.09 8.46 26.07
C LYS A 155 3.61 9.82 26.57
N SER A 156 4.39 10.88 26.30
CA SER A 156 4.01 12.24 26.67
C SER A 156 2.75 12.71 25.94
N ILE A 157 2.61 12.39 24.65
CA ILE A 157 1.42 12.70 23.83
C ILE A 157 0.19 11.97 24.40
N LEU A 158 0.32 10.70 24.77
CA LEU A 158 -0.78 9.87 25.27
C LEU A 158 -1.34 10.34 26.61
N THR A 159 -0.60 11.15 27.39
CA THR A 159 -1.13 11.79 28.61
C THR A 159 -2.31 12.73 28.34
N CYS A 160 -2.36 13.32 27.12
CA CYS A 160 -3.45 14.20 26.69
C CYS A 160 -4.64 13.40 26.11
N GLN A 161 -4.59 12.08 26.10
CA GLN A 161 -5.63 11.17 25.59
C GLN A 161 -6.13 11.58 24.19
N PRO A 162 -5.25 11.65 23.17
CA PRO A 162 -5.68 11.96 21.82
C PRO A 162 -6.72 10.96 21.34
N LYS A 163 -7.62 11.37 20.44
CA LYS A 163 -8.66 10.50 19.90
C LYS A 163 -8.09 9.36 19.08
N LEU A 164 -7.01 9.65 18.30
CA LEU A 164 -6.47 8.70 17.34
C LEU A 164 -4.94 8.86 17.22
N ILE A 165 -4.25 7.72 17.14
CA ILE A 165 -2.85 7.61 16.69
C ILE A 165 -2.84 6.95 15.33
N CYS A 166 -2.13 7.55 14.37
CA CYS A 166 -1.96 7.06 13.02
C CYS A 166 -0.52 6.64 12.77
N ALA A 167 -0.31 5.52 12.10
CA ALA A 167 0.98 5.07 11.61
C ALA A 167 0.89 4.70 10.13
N GLN A 168 1.93 4.99 9.37
CA GLN A 168 2.09 4.53 8.00
C GLN A 168 3.10 3.38 7.97
N ARG A 169 2.68 2.18 7.54
CA ARG A 169 3.52 0.98 7.50
C ARG A 169 4.64 1.09 6.48
N SER A 170 4.30 1.38 5.24
CA SER A 170 5.26 1.56 4.16
C SER A 170 6.03 2.87 4.28
N ARG A 171 7.17 2.95 3.60
CA ARG A 171 8.05 4.13 3.62
C ARG A 171 7.48 5.36 2.89
N GLY A 172 6.53 5.19 1.98
CA GLY A 172 6.13 6.27 1.06
C GLY A 172 7.34 6.76 0.24
N TYR A 173 7.43 8.05 -0.01
CA TYR A 173 8.59 8.71 -0.67
C TYR A 173 9.66 9.14 0.32
N SER A 174 9.99 8.29 1.29
CA SER A 174 11.04 8.54 2.27
C SER A 174 12.14 7.49 2.23
N THR A 175 13.28 7.79 2.83
CA THR A 175 14.41 6.85 2.96
C THR A 175 14.32 5.97 4.20
N ARG A 176 13.32 6.20 5.08
CA ARG A 176 13.11 5.37 6.26
C ARG A 176 12.81 3.92 5.88
N LEU A 177 13.07 3.00 6.76
CA LEU A 177 12.61 1.62 6.59
C LEU A 177 11.09 1.53 6.83
N PRO A 178 10.38 0.62 6.13
CA PRO A 178 9.00 0.29 6.46
C PRO A 178 8.95 -0.42 7.83
N PHE A 179 7.79 -0.39 8.49
CA PHE A 179 7.59 -1.06 9.77
C PHE A 179 7.13 -2.51 9.57
N SER A 180 7.70 -3.41 10.37
CA SER A 180 7.24 -4.79 10.47
C SER A 180 5.91 -4.88 11.23
N VAL A 181 5.23 -6.00 11.05
CA VAL A 181 4.01 -6.31 11.81
C VAL A 181 4.27 -6.31 13.31
N ASP A 182 5.42 -6.84 13.76
CA ASP A 182 5.77 -6.88 15.18
C ASP A 182 5.98 -5.47 15.77
N GLU A 183 6.64 -4.56 15.05
CA GLU A 183 6.81 -3.16 15.47
C GLU A 183 5.47 -2.41 15.57
N LEU A 184 4.55 -2.68 14.64
CA LEU A 184 3.22 -2.07 14.67
C LEU A 184 2.33 -2.68 15.77
N ASP A 185 2.47 -3.96 16.07
CA ASP A 185 1.81 -4.62 17.20
C ASP A 185 2.32 -4.09 18.56
N GLU A 186 3.63 -3.80 18.64
CA GLU A 186 4.22 -3.12 19.80
C GLU A 186 3.62 -1.72 19.98
N LEU A 187 3.52 -0.93 18.89
CA LEU A 187 2.86 0.37 18.90
C LEU A 187 1.42 0.26 19.40
N TYR A 188 0.64 -0.67 18.82
CA TYR A 188 -0.75 -0.88 19.22
C TYR A 188 -0.85 -1.20 20.73
N THR A 189 -0.07 -2.16 21.19
CA THR A 189 -0.05 -2.58 22.59
C THR A 189 0.31 -1.43 23.51
N PHE A 190 1.38 -0.71 23.19
CA PHE A 190 1.84 0.45 23.94
C PHE A 190 0.76 1.53 24.06
N VAL A 191 0.10 1.88 22.94
CA VAL A 191 -0.98 2.87 22.97
C VAL A 191 -2.14 2.41 23.84
N LYS A 192 -2.55 1.14 23.73
CA LYS A 192 -3.66 0.59 24.53
C LYS A 192 -3.35 0.51 26.02
N GLU A 193 -2.11 0.24 26.40
CA GLU A 193 -1.66 0.24 27.81
C GLU A 193 -1.64 1.66 28.40
N GLN A 194 -1.16 2.66 27.66
CA GLN A 194 -1.04 4.04 28.15
C GLN A 194 -2.37 4.84 28.06
N SER A 195 -3.16 4.59 27.04
CA SER A 195 -4.43 5.30 26.76
C SER A 195 -5.45 4.36 26.09
N PRO A 196 -6.16 3.51 26.85
CA PRO A 196 -7.04 2.46 26.30
C PRO A 196 -8.15 2.95 25.37
N LYS A 197 -8.56 4.21 25.49
CA LYS A 197 -9.60 4.83 24.65
C LYS A 197 -9.07 5.41 23.36
N THR A 198 -7.77 5.65 23.25
CA THR A 198 -7.13 6.15 22.03
C THR A 198 -7.18 5.07 20.96
N LEU A 199 -7.72 5.41 19.80
CA LEU A 199 -7.77 4.52 18.64
C LEU A 199 -6.39 4.48 17.95
N VAL A 200 -6.13 3.37 17.26
CA VAL A 200 -4.93 3.20 16.41
C VAL A 200 -5.38 2.89 15.00
N MET A 201 -4.93 3.71 14.04
CA MET A 201 -5.11 3.50 12.61
C MET A 201 -3.76 3.23 11.95
N ILE A 202 -3.70 2.21 11.11
CA ILE A 202 -2.52 1.89 10.31
C ILE A 202 -2.88 2.02 8.84
N ASP A 203 -2.19 2.90 8.12
CA ASP A 203 -2.12 2.86 6.67
C ASP A 203 -1.28 1.64 6.27
N ASN A 204 -1.96 0.60 5.83
CA ASN A 204 -1.38 -0.71 5.52
C ASN A 204 -0.98 -0.86 4.05
N CYS A 205 -1.18 0.18 3.22
CA CYS A 205 -0.82 0.16 1.81
C CYS A 205 0.61 -0.33 1.59
N TYR A 206 0.80 -1.22 0.61
CA TYR A 206 2.07 -1.87 0.25
C TYR A 206 2.58 -2.93 1.23
N GLY A 207 1.97 -3.08 2.41
CA GLY A 207 2.38 -4.06 3.41
C GLY A 207 1.56 -5.35 3.40
N GLU A 208 0.36 -5.32 2.81
CA GLU A 208 -0.55 -6.46 2.81
C GLU A 208 0.09 -7.69 2.16
N PHE A 209 0.00 -8.83 2.83
CA PHE A 209 0.55 -10.12 2.40
C PHE A 209 2.09 -10.19 2.26
N VAL A 210 2.82 -9.16 2.69
CA VAL A 210 4.29 -9.15 2.68
C VAL A 210 4.87 -9.99 3.82
N GLU A 211 4.21 -10.01 4.96
CA GLU A 211 4.50 -10.88 6.09
C GLU A 211 3.39 -11.93 6.25
N ASP A 212 3.55 -12.88 7.16
CA ASP A 212 2.62 -14.00 7.35
C ASP A 212 1.29 -13.61 8.03
N ARG A 213 1.15 -12.38 8.50
CA ARG A 213 -0.04 -11.79 9.10
C ARG A 213 -0.08 -10.27 8.93
N GLU A 214 -1.23 -9.69 9.24
CA GLU A 214 -1.39 -8.24 9.30
C GLU A 214 -1.25 -7.71 10.73
N PRO A 215 -0.88 -6.42 10.93
CA PRO A 215 -0.70 -5.86 12.27
C PRO A 215 -2.05 -5.64 12.97
N LYS A 216 -2.02 -5.60 14.30
CA LYS A 216 -3.16 -5.23 15.14
C LYS A 216 -3.43 -3.73 15.02
N ALA A 217 -4.70 -3.36 14.83
CA ALA A 217 -5.14 -1.98 14.82
C ALA A 217 -6.64 -1.89 15.13
N ASP A 218 -7.13 -0.71 15.52
CA ASP A 218 -8.56 -0.44 15.52
C ASP A 218 -9.06 -0.20 14.08
N MET A 219 -8.19 0.26 13.19
CA MET A 219 -8.44 0.40 11.76
C MET A 219 -7.16 0.09 10.95
N LEU A 220 -7.21 -0.93 10.11
CA LEU A 220 -6.29 -1.16 9.00
C LEU A 220 -6.94 -0.60 7.74
N VAL A 221 -6.22 0.24 7.00
CA VAL A 221 -6.77 0.93 5.84
C VAL A 221 -5.88 0.72 4.62
N GLY A 222 -6.47 0.44 3.47
CA GLY A 222 -5.71 0.27 2.24
C GLY A 222 -6.56 0.30 0.98
N SER A 223 -5.96 -0.10 -0.14
CA SER A 223 -6.53 0.01 -1.48
C SER A 223 -6.47 -1.30 -2.24
N PHE A 224 -7.56 -1.63 -2.97
CA PHE A 224 -7.59 -2.81 -3.84
C PHE A 224 -6.88 -2.61 -5.19
N ILE A 225 -6.54 -1.39 -5.58
CA ILE A 225 -5.66 -1.19 -6.75
C ILE A 225 -4.17 -1.39 -6.40
N LYS A 226 -3.88 -1.85 -5.17
CA LYS A 226 -2.56 -2.20 -4.65
C LYS A 226 -2.50 -3.70 -4.34
N ASN A 227 -1.71 -4.08 -3.33
CA ASN A 227 -1.47 -5.48 -2.96
C ASN A 227 -2.74 -6.35 -2.91
N PRO A 228 -3.80 -6.01 -2.14
CA PRO A 228 -4.91 -6.93 -1.91
C PRO A 228 -5.86 -7.10 -3.11
N GLY A 229 -5.71 -6.30 -4.16
CA GLY A 229 -6.47 -6.48 -5.39
C GLY A 229 -5.79 -7.34 -6.45
N GLY A 230 -4.54 -7.78 -6.21
CA GLY A 230 -3.83 -8.75 -7.05
C GLY A 230 -3.73 -8.37 -8.53
N GLY A 231 -3.72 -7.08 -8.88
CA GLY A 231 -3.71 -6.60 -10.26
C GLY A 231 -5.00 -6.88 -11.06
N ILE A 232 -6.08 -7.32 -10.40
CA ILE A 232 -7.37 -7.64 -11.04
C ILE A 232 -8.48 -6.66 -10.65
N ALA A 233 -8.44 -6.14 -9.41
CA ALA A 233 -9.44 -5.18 -8.96
C ALA A 233 -9.29 -3.86 -9.72
N ASP A 234 -10.36 -3.41 -10.36
CA ASP A 234 -10.37 -2.16 -11.14
C ASP A 234 -10.35 -0.91 -10.25
N THR A 235 -10.83 -1.03 -9.01
CA THR A 235 -11.01 0.06 -8.05
C THR A 235 -11.25 -0.53 -6.67
N GLY A 236 -11.36 0.32 -5.67
CA GLY A 236 -11.77 -0.08 -4.34
C GLY A 236 -10.74 0.12 -3.26
N GLY A 237 -11.19 -0.09 -2.04
CA GLY A 237 -10.38 -0.02 -0.84
C GLY A 237 -11.06 -0.73 0.32
N TYR A 238 -10.36 -0.77 1.44
CA TYR A 238 -10.88 -1.39 2.64
C TYR A 238 -10.56 -0.59 3.90
N ILE A 239 -11.43 -0.76 4.90
CA ILE A 239 -11.21 -0.39 6.29
C ILE A 239 -11.57 -1.61 7.10
N ALA A 240 -10.59 -2.28 7.71
CA ALA A 240 -10.77 -3.47 8.53
C ALA A 240 -10.33 -3.16 9.96
N GLY A 241 -11.05 -3.65 10.98
CA GLY A 241 -10.72 -3.32 12.35
C GLY A 241 -11.81 -3.70 13.35
N THR A 242 -11.93 -2.90 14.42
CA THR A 242 -13.02 -3.10 15.38
C THR A 242 -14.37 -2.83 14.74
N ARG A 243 -15.40 -3.58 15.14
CA ARG A 243 -16.77 -3.41 14.65
C ARG A 243 -17.22 -1.95 14.73
N ALA A 244 -16.97 -1.31 15.87
CA ALA A 244 -17.36 0.07 16.11
C ALA A 244 -16.74 1.06 15.10
N CYS A 245 -15.47 0.90 14.76
CA CYS A 245 -14.79 1.75 13.78
C CYS A 245 -15.29 1.50 12.36
N VAL A 246 -15.50 0.23 12.00
CA VAL A 246 -16.02 -0.16 10.69
C VAL A 246 -17.44 0.34 10.47
N ASP A 247 -18.33 0.27 11.48
CA ASP A 247 -19.68 0.80 11.40
C ASP A 247 -19.67 2.32 11.19
N LEU A 248 -18.80 3.06 11.88
CA LEU A 248 -18.63 4.50 11.67
C LEU A 248 -18.13 4.82 10.26
N ALA A 249 -17.20 4.02 9.73
CA ALA A 249 -16.73 4.15 8.36
C ALA A 249 -17.84 3.85 7.34
N ALA A 250 -18.68 2.85 7.60
CA ALA A 250 -19.83 2.53 6.78
C ALA A 250 -20.83 3.69 6.75
N TYR A 251 -21.08 4.37 7.89
CA TYR A 251 -21.92 5.57 7.92
C TYR A 251 -21.29 6.74 7.15
N ARG A 252 -19.99 6.78 7.03
CA ARG A 252 -19.30 7.85 6.31
C ARG A 252 -19.32 7.65 4.80
N ILE A 253 -19.14 6.41 4.32
CA ILE A 253 -19.15 6.09 2.88
C ILE A 253 -20.57 6.04 2.30
N THR A 254 -21.55 5.74 3.12
CA THR A 254 -22.97 5.74 2.80
C THR A 254 -23.67 6.88 3.59
N THR A 255 -24.58 6.55 4.48
CA THR A 255 -25.24 7.51 5.37
C THR A 255 -25.47 6.91 6.76
N PRO A 256 -25.51 7.72 7.82
CA PRO A 256 -26.03 7.29 9.11
C PRO A 256 -27.42 6.68 8.97
N GLY A 257 -27.61 5.51 9.58
CA GLY A 257 -28.87 4.77 9.53
C GLY A 257 -28.92 3.68 8.47
N THR A 258 -28.20 3.79 7.34
CA THR A 258 -28.11 2.72 6.35
C THR A 258 -26.78 1.93 6.46
N GLY A 259 -25.67 2.63 6.69
CA GLY A 259 -24.37 2.01 6.98
C GLY A 259 -23.96 0.94 5.98
N ALA A 260 -23.55 -0.21 6.50
CA ALA A 260 -23.07 -1.34 5.70
C ALA A 260 -24.17 -2.09 4.92
N GLU A 261 -25.46 -1.89 5.30
CA GLU A 261 -26.60 -2.58 4.68
C GLU A 261 -26.82 -2.20 3.20
N VAL A 262 -26.32 -1.05 2.77
CA VAL A 262 -26.46 -0.52 1.40
C VAL A 262 -25.12 -0.42 0.69
N GLY A 263 -25.21 -0.32 -0.63
CA GLY A 263 -24.07 -0.21 -1.54
C GLY A 263 -24.07 -1.38 -2.53
N PRO A 264 -24.53 -1.14 -3.77
CA PRO A 264 -24.59 -2.20 -4.77
C PRO A 264 -23.18 -2.59 -5.21
N SER A 265 -22.95 -3.88 -5.46
CA SER A 265 -21.65 -4.36 -5.92
C SER A 265 -21.40 -4.13 -7.42
N LEU A 266 -22.45 -3.86 -8.20
CA LEU A 266 -22.36 -3.53 -9.65
C LEU A 266 -21.53 -4.54 -10.47
N GLY A 267 -21.48 -5.81 -10.05
CA GLY A 267 -20.70 -6.85 -10.69
C GLY A 267 -19.20 -6.83 -10.37
N GLN A 268 -18.73 -5.97 -9.46
CA GLN A 268 -17.32 -5.89 -9.10
C GLN A 268 -16.85 -6.98 -8.12
N THR A 269 -17.77 -7.64 -7.41
CA THR A 269 -17.43 -8.64 -6.39
C THR A 269 -16.53 -9.76 -6.93
N ARG A 270 -16.78 -10.26 -8.14
CA ARG A 270 -15.95 -11.30 -8.76
C ARG A 270 -14.50 -10.86 -8.90
N LYS A 271 -14.24 -9.64 -9.38
CA LYS A 271 -12.88 -9.10 -9.56
C LYS A 271 -12.19 -8.87 -8.22
N LEU A 272 -12.91 -8.31 -7.24
CA LEU A 272 -12.40 -8.09 -5.89
C LEU A 272 -12.02 -9.42 -5.23
N MET A 273 -12.91 -10.41 -5.23
CA MET A 273 -12.64 -11.72 -4.66
C MET A 273 -11.51 -12.44 -5.40
N GLN A 274 -11.51 -12.46 -6.74
CA GLN A 274 -10.47 -13.12 -7.50
C GLN A 274 -9.11 -12.45 -7.31
N GLY A 275 -9.08 -11.12 -7.28
CA GLY A 275 -7.88 -10.35 -7.00
C GLY A 275 -7.35 -10.64 -5.59
N PHE A 276 -8.20 -10.61 -4.57
CA PHE A 276 -7.82 -10.92 -3.20
C PHE A 276 -7.32 -12.37 -3.04
N PHE A 277 -7.96 -13.31 -3.73
CA PHE A 277 -7.50 -14.70 -3.78
C PHE A 277 -6.08 -14.84 -4.37
N LEU A 278 -5.76 -14.08 -5.41
CA LEU A 278 -4.46 -14.14 -6.07
C LEU A 278 -3.39 -13.30 -5.36
N SER A 279 -3.78 -12.39 -4.48
CA SER A 279 -2.88 -11.39 -3.87
C SER A 279 -1.65 -11.99 -3.21
N PRO A 280 -1.69 -13.10 -2.44
CA PRO A 280 -0.48 -13.68 -1.85
C PRO A 280 0.57 -14.04 -2.91
N HIS A 281 0.14 -14.64 -4.02
CA HIS A 281 1.02 -14.98 -5.13
C HIS A 281 1.56 -13.72 -5.82
N ILE A 282 0.69 -12.77 -6.15
CA ILE A 282 1.06 -11.54 -6.88
C ILE A 282 2.02 -10.68 -6.05
N VAL A 283 1.80 -10.56 -4.73
CA VAL A 283 2.71 -9.85 -3.82
C VAL A 283 4.09 -10.52 -3.80
N ALA A 284 4.15 -11.85 -3.81
CA ALA A 284 5.43 -12.56 -3.92
C ALA A 284 6.15 -12.25 -5.23
N GLN A 285 5.43 -12.16 -6.36
CA GLN A 285 6.06 -11.78 -7.64
C GLN A 285 6.58 -10.34 -7.60
N ALA A 286 5.84 -9.41 -7.02
CA ALA A 286 6.28 -8.03 -6.81
C ALA A 286 7.53 -7.97 -5.91
N LEU A 287 7.55 -8.71 -4.79
CA LEU A 287 8.71 -8.80 -3.90
C LEU A 287 9.95 -9.37 -4.60
N LYS A 288 9.80 -10.42 -5.40
CA LYS A 288 10.91 -10.96 -6.21
C LYS A 288 11.41 -9.93 -7.22
N THR A 289 10.50 -9.21 -7.87
CA THR A 289 10.83 -8.15 -8.83
C THR A 289 11.68 -7.05 -8.21
N VAL A 290 11.25 -6.50 -7.07
CA VAL A 290 12.02 -5.42 -6.41
C VAL A 290 13.30 -5.93 -5.76
N THR A 291 13.36 -7.19 -5.33
CA THR A 291 14.58 -7.83 -4.83
C THR A 291 15.61 -8.03 -5.95
N PHE A 292 15.14 -8.47 -7.12
CA PHE A 292 15.97 -8.57 -8.33
C PHE A 292 16.52 -7.20 -8.77
N ALA A 293 15.67 -6.17 -8.78
CA ALA A 293 16.08 -4.80 -9.09
C ALA A 293 17.15 -4.29 -8.10
N ALA A 294 16.96 -4.53 -6.80
CA ALA A 294 17.93 -4.14 -5.78
C ALA A 294 19.32 -4.76 -6.05
N TRP A 295 19.36 -6.06 -6.33
CA TRP A 295 20.61 -6.75 -6.61
C TRP A 295 21.31 -6.20 -7.86
N LEU A 296 20.57 -6.02 -8.96
CA LEU A 296 21.13 -5.49 -10.20
C LEU A 296 21.68 -4.08 -10.02
N MET A 297 20.92 -3.20 -9.39
CA MET A 297 21.29 -1.79 -9.23
C MET A 297 22.49 -1.64 -8.27
N GLU A 298 22.52 -2.42 -7.17
CA GLU A 298 23.67 -2.45 -6.26
C GLU A 298 24.95 -2.92 -6.99
N HIS A 299 24.87 -3.97 -7.83
CA HIS A 299 25.98 -4.47 -8.63
C HIS A 299 26.42 -3.50 -9.74
N CYS A 300 25.55 -2.60 -10.16
CA CYS A 300 25.87 -1.49 -11.06
C CYS A 300 26.40 -0.25 -10.33
N GLY A 301 26.60 -0.31 -9.01
CA GLY A 301 27.19 0.76 -8.20
C GLY A 301 26.20 1.83 -7.70
N TYR A 302 24.90 1.56 -7.74
CA TYR A 302 23.87 2.45 -7.18
C TYR A 302 23.57 2.11 -5.71
N GLU A 303 23.25 3.12 -4.92
CA GLU A 303 22.73 2.93 -3.56
C GLU A 303 21.28 2.47 -3.62
N VAL A 304 20.96 1.41 -2.87
CA VAL A 304 19.63 0.79 -2.87
C VAL A 304 19.09 0.62 -1.45
N TYR A 305 17.79 0.84 -1.25
CA TYR A 305 17.14 0.75 0.04
C TYR A 305 15.77 0.04 -0.08
N PRO A 306 15.59 -1.14 0.55
CA PRO A 306 16.55 -1.92 1.33
C PRO A 306 17.58 -2.63 0.43
N SER A 307 18.62 -3.22 1.05
CA SER A 307 19.56 -4.08 0.32
C SER A 307 18.86 -5.33 -0.21
N PRO A 308 19.41 -6.01 -1.23
CA PRO A 308 18.77 -7.19 -1.85
C PRO A 308 18.55 -8.37 -0.89
N TYR A 309 19.32 -8.44 0.18
CA TYR A 309 19.26 -9.53 1.17
C TYR A 309 18.48 -9.14 2.45
N ALA A 310 18.00 -7.91 2.56
CA ALA A 310 17.21 -7.49 3.71
C ALA A 310 15.81 -8.10 3.67
N LYS A 311 15.24 -8.39 4.84
CA LYS A 311 13.83 -8.76 4.95
C LYS A 311 12.95 -7.65 4.37
N ARG A 312 12.07 -8.02 3.46
CA ARG A 312 11.10 -7.10 2.86
C ARG A 312 9.92 -6.89 3.79
N LEU A 313 9.50 -5.64 3.94
CA LEU A 313 8.35 -5.25 4.77
C LEU A 313 7.31 -4.45 3.97
N ASP A 314 7.66 -4.09 2.73
CA ASP A 314 6.78 -3.53 1.70
C ASP A 314 7.28 -3.95 0.31
N ILE A 315 6.52 -3.61 -0.74
CA ILE A 315 6.87 -3.90 -2.14
C ILE A 315 7.66 -2.78 -2.81
N VAL A 316 8.20 -1.82 -2.06
CA VAL A 316 8.92 -0.65 -2.60
C VAL A 316 10.43 -0.86 -2.55
N GLN A 317 11.11 -0.52 -3.63
CA GLN A 317 12.57 -0.42 -3.72
C GLN A 317 12.97 1.01 -4.05
N SER A 318 13.72 1.65 -3.15
CA SER A 318 14.32 2.94 -3.42
C SER A 318 15.71 2.76 -4.02
N ILE A 319 16.05 3.58 -5.03
CA ILE A 319 17.33 3.57 -5.73
C ILE A 319 17.80 5.01 -5.91
N ALA A 320 18.97 5.36 -5.38
CA ALA A 320 19.54 6.69 -5.52
C ALA A 320 20.39 6.76 -6.81
N PHE A 321 20.00 7.62 -7.73
CA PHE A 321 20.70 7.75 -9.01
C PHE A 321 21.80 8.82 -8.97
N HIS A 322 21.68 9.85 -8.13
CA HIS A 322 22.58 11.02 -8.07
C HIS A 322 22.79 11.71 -9.44
N ASP A 323 21.96 11.35 -10.43
CA ASP A 323 22.00 11.87 -11.80
C ASP A 323 20.58 11.93 -12.38
N LYS A 324 20.10 13.13 -12.60
CA LYS A 324 18.76 13.40 -13.17
C LYS A 324 18.53 12.68 -14.49
N ASN A 325 19.54 12.68 -15.37
CA ASN A 325 19.37 12.11 -16.71
C ASN A 325 19.31 10.58 -16.70
N LYS A 326 20.08 9.94 -15.84
CA LYS A 326 20.03 8.49 -15.65
C LYS A 326 18.70 8.07 -15.03
N LEU A 327 18.21 8.82 -14.04
CA LEU A 327 16.87 8.61 -13.46
C LEU A 327 15.78 8.64 -14.53
N ILE A 328 15.75 9.70 -15.35
CA ILE A 328 14.75 9.86 -16.42
C ILE A 328 14.85 8.70 -17.43
N LYS A 329 16.05 8.34 -17.87
CA LYS A 329 16.26 7.22 -18.78
C LYS A 329 15.81 5.89 -18.20
N PHE A 330 16.02 5.67 -16.90
CA PHE A 330 15.54 4.47 -16.23
C PHE A 330 14.01 4.41 -16.22
N CYS A 331 13.34 5.51 -15.88
CA CYS A 331 11.88 5.61 -15.96
C CYS A 331 11.36 5.38 -17.41
N GLU A 332 12.00 5.97 -18.42
CA GLU A 332 11.69 5.71 -19.82
C GLU A 332 11.85 4.22 -20.18
N GLY A 333 12.82 3.54 -19.56
CA GLY A 333 13.05 2.11 -19.74
C GLY A 333 11.97 1.25 -19.09
N ILE A 334 11.55 1.58 -17.86
CA ILE A 334 10.41 0.92 -17.20
C ILE A 334 9.15 1.05 -18.05
N GLN A 335 8.86 2.26 -18.57
CA GLN A 335 7.70 2.48 -19.44
C GLN A 335 7.79 1.65 -20.72
N ALA A 336 8.94 1.65 -21.38
CA ALA A 336 9.17 0.87 -22.62
C ALA A 336 9.12 -0.65 -22.37
N GLY A 337 9.40 -1.11 -21.18
CA GLY A 337 9.30 -2.51 -20.77
C GLY A 337 7.93 -2.94 -20.24
N SER A 338 6.96 -2.02 -20.17
CA SER A 338 5.63 -2.28 -19.64
C SER A 338 4.69 -2.85 -20.73
N PRO A 339 3.61 -3.57 -20.35
CA PRO A 339 2.69 -4.17 -21.33
C PRO A 339 1.74 -3.14 -21.97
N VAL A 340 1.47 -2.03 -21.29
CA VAL A 340 0.54 -0.99 -21.74
C VAL A 340 1.35 0.29 -21.99
N ASP A 341 1.01 1.01 -23.06
CA ASP A 341 1.64 2.29 -23.43
C ASP A 341 3.19 2.23 -23.49
N ALA A 342 3.77 1.09 -23.86
CA ALA A 342 5.22 0.91 -23.98
C ALA A 342 5.88 1.87 -24.98
N PHE A 343 5.12 2.40 -25.93
CA PHE A 343 5.56 3.40 -26.92
C PHE A 343 5.58 4.83 -26.36
N ALA A 344 4.94 5.08 -25.23
CA ALA A 344 4.89 6.39 -24.61
C ALA A 344 6.24 6.73 -23.95
N ARG A 345 6.56 8.01 -23.93
CA ARG A 345 7.74 8.51 -23.24
C ARG A 345 7.30 9.33 -22.05
N PRO A 346 7.56 8.85 -20.82
CA PRO A 346 7.23 9.62 -19.63
C PRO A 346 8.11 10.87 -19.55
N GLU A 347 7.49 12.00 -19.19
CA GLU A 347 8.17 13.26 -18.98
C GLU A 347 7.88 13.79 -17.57
N PRO A 348 8.85 14.50 -16.95
CA PRO A 348 8.59 15.16 -15.66
C PRO A 348 7.46 16.17 -15.79
N CYS A 349 6.51 16.12 -14.88
CA CYS A 349 5.38 17.04 -14.84
C CYS A 349 5.04 17.47 -13.41
N ASP A 350 4.34 18.61 -13.30
CA ASP A 350 3.79 19.06 -12.04
C ASP A 350 2.60 18.17 -11.66
N MET A 351 2.62 17.65 -10.44
CA MET A 351 1.58 16.75 -9.94
C MET A 351 0.86 17.38 -8.75
N PRO A 352 -0.48 17.28 -8.66
CA PRO A 352 -1.22 17.75 -7.51
C PRO A 352 -0.74 17.07 -6.22
N GLY A 353 -0.37 17.86 -5.21
CA GLY A 353 0.12 17.36 -3.92
C GLY A 353 1.65 17.21 -3.82
N TYR A 354 2.40 17.56 -4.86
CA TYR A 354 3.87 17.53 -4.85
C TYR A 354 4.45 18.93 -5.09
N GLU A 355 5.55 19.25 -4.40
CA GLU A 355 6.26 20.51 -4.59
C GLU A 355 7.21 20.45 -5.79
N ASP A 356 7.86 19.31 -5.99
CA ASP A 356 8.77 19.06 -7.11
C ASP A 356 8.04 18.41 -8.29
N GLN A 357 8.57 18.58 -9.49
CA GLN A 357 8.14 17.78 -10.64
C GLN A 357 8.39 16.30 -10.36
N VAL A 358 7.47 15.47 -10.79
CA VAL A 358 7.57 14.00 -10.66
C VAL A 358 7.56 13.38 -12.04
N ILE A 359 8.45 12.42 -12.31
CA ILE A 359 8.33 11.53 -13.46
C ILE A 359 7.72 10.21 -12.97
N MET A 360 6.65 9.77 -13.64
CA MET A 360 5.97 8.51 -13.37
C MET A 360 6.03 7.61 -14.59
N ALA A 361 6.55 6.40 -14.41
CA ALA A 361 6.53 5.35 -15.42
C ALA A 361 5.62 4.22 -14.94
N ALA A 362 4.49 4.03 -15.60
CA ALA A 362 3.51 3.01 -15.27
C ALA A 362 2.74 2.62 -16.53
N GLY A 363 3.03 1.44 -17.06
CA GLY A 363 2.25 0.82 -18.14
C GLY A 363 1.35 -0.27 -17.60
N ALA A 364 0.38 0.13 -16.76
CA ALA A 364 -0.49 -0.75 -16.01
C ALA A 364 -1.86 -0.92 -16.67
N PHE A 365 -2.51 -2.08 -16.49
CA PHE A 365 -3.88 -2.33 -16.93
C PHE A 365 -4.91 -1.54 -16.10
N THR A 366 -4.60 -1.33 -14.81
CA THR A 366 -5.41 -0.51 -13.91
C THR A 366 -4.66 0.78 -13.61
N GLN A 367 -5.24 1.91 -13.98
CA GLN A 367 -4.59 3.22 -13.77
C GLN A 367 -4.30 3.47 -12.28
N GLY A 368 -3.04 3.80 -11.97
CA GLY A 368 -2.60 4.04 -10.61
C GLY A 368 -2.35 2.76 -9.78
N SER A 369 -2.43 1.58 -10.40
CA SER A 369 -2.10 0.32 -9.76
C SER A 369 -0.59 0.23 -9.52
N SER A 370 -0.21 0.17 -8.24
CA SER A 370 1.19 0.05 -7.84
C SER A 370 1.63 -1.39 -7.57
N ILE A 371 0.70 -2.36 -7.61
CA ILE A 371 1.06 -3.79 -7.62
C ILE A 371 1.52 -4.23 -9.03
N GLU A 372 1.13 -3.53 -10.07
CA GLU A 372 1.73 -3.61 -11.38
C GLU A 372 3.05 -2.83 -11.40
N LEU A 373 3.99 -3.20 -12.28
CA LEU A 373 5.30 -2.55 -12.30
C LEU A 373 5.18 -1.05 -12.55
N SER A 374 5.70 -0.25 -11.63
CA SER A 374 5.75 1.21 -11.76
C SER A 374 7.02 1.78 -11.11
N ALA A 375 7.40 2.98 -11.54
CA ALA A 375 8.52 3.72 -11.02
C ALA A 375 8.15 5.20 -10.90
N ASP A 376 8.21 5.71 -9.69
CA ASP A 376 7.91 7.10 -9.37
C ASP A 376 9.19 7.80 -8.91
N ALA A 377 9.45 9.01 -9.40
CA ALA A 377 10.67 9.73 -9.05
C ALA A 377 10.44 11.25 -8.98
N PRO A 378 10.41 11.83 -7.77
CA PRO A 378 10.52 13.27 -7.59
C PRO A 378 11.87 13.78 -8.09
N LEU A 379 11.88 14.86 -8.86
CA LEU A 379 13.09 15.42 -9.46
C LEU A 379 13.84 16.36 -8.51
N ARG A 380 14.29 15.80 -7.40
CA ARG A 380 15.14 16.48 -6.42
C ARG A 380 16.29 15.59 -6.00
N GLU A 381 17.42 16.18 -5.58
CA GLU A 381 18.53 15.44 -5.01
C GLU A 381 18.08 14.56 -3.82
N PRO A 382 18.57 13.32 -3.68
CA PRO A 382 19.61 12.68 -4.50
C PRO A 382 19.09 11.94 -5.76
N TYR A 383 18.00 12.38 -6.36
CA TYR A 383 17.31 11.76 -7.50
C TYR A 383 16.93 10.32 -7.19
N MET A 384 16.09 10.18 -6.17
CA MET A 384 15.60 8.90 -5.66
C MET A 384 14.46 8.38 -6.52
N LEU A 385 14.60 7.16 -7.01
CA LEU A 385 13.54 6.38 -7.65
C LEU A 385 12.84 5.49 -6.63
N TYR A 386 11.53 5.37 -6.72
CA TYR A 386 10.71 4.43 -5.97
C TYR A 386 10.09 3.44 -6.96
N LEU A 387 10.70 2.26 -7.04
CA LEU A 387 10.24 1.15 -7.90
C LEU A 387 9.32 0.24 -7.09
N GLN A 388 8.24 -0.21 -7.69
CA GLN A 388 7.26 -1.05 -7.01
C GLN A 388 6.52 -1.97 -7.97
N GLY A 389 5.99 -3.09 -7.45
CA GLY A 389 5.09 -3.95 -8.18
C GLY A 389 5.78 -4.94 -9.13
N GLY A 390 4.93 -5.55 -9.92
CA GLY A 390 5.24 -6.62 -10.87
C GLY A 390 4.31 -7.81 -10.66
N ILE A 391 3.21 -7.87 -11.41
CA ILE A 391 2.18 -8.94 -11.26
C ILE A 391 2.69 -10.33 -11.67
N THR A 392 3.72 -10.40 -12.51
CA THR A 392 4.53 -11.59 -12.73
C THR A 392 6.00 -11.22 -12.62
N PHE A 393 6.80 -12.09 -12.04
CA PHE A 393 8.24 -11.84 -11.92
C PHE A 393 8.89 -11.69 -13.29
N GLU A 394 8.45 -12.45 -14.28
CA GLU A 394 8.96 -12.42 -15.63
C GLU A 394 8.73 -11.06 -16.31
N SER A 395 7.53 -10.49 -16.17
CA SER A 395 7.24 -9.15 -16.72
C SER A 395 7.97 -8.04 -15.96
N GLY A 396 8.04 -8.14 -14.63
CA GLY A 396 8.81 -7.22 -13.80
C GLY A 396 10.29 -7.23 -14.17
N ARG A 397 10.86 -8.44 -14.30
CA ARG A 397 12.24 -8.64 -14.75
C ARG A 397 12.48 -8.05 -16.13
N TRP A 398 11.56 -8.25 -17.09
CA TRP A 398 11.65 -7.66 -18.42
C TRP A 398 11.74 -6.14 -18.35
N GLY A 399 10.84 -5.50 -17.59
CA GLY A 399 10.84 -4.05 -17.41
C GLY A 399 12.14 -3.51 -16.82
N ILE A 400 12.64 -4.17 -15.76
CA ILE A 400 13.91 -3.79 -15.09
C ILE A 400 15.12 -3.95 -16.04
N LEU A 401 15.21 -5.04 -16.78
CA LEU A 401 16.29 -5.26 -17.73
C LEU A 401 16.25 -4.25 -18.89
N THR A 402 15.06 -3.91 -19.37
CA THR A 402 14.86 -2.85 -20.39
C THR A 402 15.31 -1.49 -19.84
N ALA A 403 15.01 -1.18 -18.58
CA ALA A 403 15.45 0.05 -17.95
C ALA A 403 16.97 0.10 -17.72
N LEU A 404 17.55 -1.02 -17.29
CA LEU A 404 18.98 -1.14 -17.08
C LEU A 404 19.77 -0.93 -18.39
N GLU A 405 19.28 -1.48 -19.51
CA GLU A 405 19.90 -1.33 -20.83
C GLU A 405 19.98 0.13 -21.32
N LYS A 406 19.11 1.01 -20.81
CA LYS A 406 19.12 2.44 -21.15
C LYS A 406 20.15 3.28 -20.39
N ILE A 407 20.70 2.74 -19.30
CA ILE A 407 21.59 3.51 -18.41
C ILE A 407 23.00 2.95 -18.29
N ILE A 408 23.26 1.74 -18.86
CA ILE A 408 24.61 1.13 -18.91
C ILE A 408 25.33 1.46 -20.24
#